data_d43cc6da588a2ab799067b9ec64bb4f4
#
_entry.id   d43cc6da588a2ab799067b9ec64bb4f4
#
_cell.length_a   1.000
_cell.length_b   1.000
_cell.length_c   1.000
_cell.angle_alpha   90.00
_cell.angle_beta   90.00
_cell.angle_gamma   90.00
#
_symmetry.space_group_name_H-M   'P 1'
#
loop_
_entity.id
_entity.type
_entity.pdbx_description
1 polymer ?
#
loop_
_entity_poly.entity_id
_entity_poly.type
_entity_poly.pdbx_seq_one_letter_code
_entity_poly.pdbx_strand_id
1 'polypeptide(L)'
;SSDGTKDIIKRYSKSISRLISEPDKGLYDAMNKGLAIAKGDYVWFLNAGDEVARPGLLMHIFDLCSDADVYYGDTMIVDFEGREIGGRRLTPPETLTWRDFRKGMLVSHQSIIISTKMTGSYDLSYRFSADFDWVLRALKKANKIVYGRMIFSRFLDGGLTKSNILPGLKERFLIMTKHYGFFSTLFNHLPIALKFIIYLIRNRRF
;
A
#
# COMPACT_ATOMS: atom_id res chain seq x y z
N SER A 1 -17.57 -12.50 3.09
CA SER A 1 -16.76 -13.68 3.47
C SER A 1 -17.67 -14.85 3.79
N SER A 2 -17.36 -16.01 3.21
CA SER A 2 -18.07 -17.30 3.44
C SER A 2 -17.19 -18.34 4.13
N ASP A 3 -16.03 -17.95 4.60
CA ASP A 3 -14.90 -18.79 5.07
C ASP A 3 -14.70 -18.76 6.59
N GLY A 4 -15.72 -18.37 7.37
CA GLY A 4 -15.63 -18.25 8.84
C GLY A 4 -15.03 -16.93 9.35
N THR A 5 -14.51 -16.05 8.49
CA THR A 5 -13.95 -14.74 8.88
C THR A 5 -14.91 -13.92 9.75
N LYS A 6 -16.23 -13.94 9.43
CA LYS A 6 -17.24 -13.19 10.20
C LYS A 6 -17.35 -13.68 11.65
N ASP A 7 -17.19 -14.98 11.89
CA ASP A 7 -17.30 -15.52 13.24
C ASP A 7 -16.05 -15.23 14.07
N ILE A 8 -14.88 -15.18 13.41
CA ILE A 8 -13.66 -14.69 14.05
C ILE A 8 -13.82 -13.22 14.44
N ILE A 9 -14.27 -12.36 13.54
CA ILE A 9 -14.48 -10.93 13.81
C ILE A 9 -15.44 -10.71 14.97
N LYS A 10 -16.52 -11.47 15.08
CA LYS A 10 -17.48 -11.39 16.21
C LYS A 10 -16.80 -11.61 17.56
N ARG A 11 -15.79 -12.50 17.65
CA ARG A 11 -15.05 -12.75 18.90
C ARG A 11 -14.29 -11.52 19.38
N TYR A 12 -13.88 -10.63 18.44
CA TYR A 12 -13.15 -9.41 18.72
C TYR A 12 -14.04 -8.15 18.70
N SER A 13 -15.37 -8.32 18.71
CA SER A 13 -16.34 -7.21 18.59
C SER A 13 -16.14 -6.10 19.62
N LYS A 14 -15.68 -6.41 20.84
CA LYS A 14 -15.38 -5.41 21.89
C LYS A 14 -14.17 -4.51 21.56
N SER A 15 -13.27 -4.97 20.69
CA SER A 15 -12.06 -4.24 20.26
C SER A 15 -12.24 -3.54 18.90
N ILE A 16 -13.38 -3.73 18.25
CA ILE A 16 -13.68 -3.16 16.92
C ILE A 16 -14.64 -2.00 17.09
N SER A 17 -14.19 -0.80 16.76
CA SER A 17 -15.03 0.41 16.86
C SER A 17 -16.17 0.45 15.86
N ARG A 18 -15.94 -0.03 14.64
CA ARG A 18 -16.90 -0.06 13.54
C ARG A 18 -16.68 -1.29 12.67
N LEU A 19 -17.75 -1.95 12.25
CA LEU A 19 -17.74 -3.09 11.36
C LEU A 19 -18.72 -2.85 10.21
N ILE A 20 -18.23 -2.98 8.97
CA ILE A 20 -19.07 -3.05 7.76
C ILE A 20 -18.90 -4.45 7.17
N SER A 21 -20.00 -5.15 6.97
CA SER A 21 -20.02 -6.48 6.36
C SER A 21 -21.17 -6.58 5.37
N GLU A 22 -20.93 -6.12 4.16
CA GLU A 22 -21.89 -6.09 3.06
C GLU A 22 -21.18 -6.39 1.73
N PRO A 23 -21.91 -6.64 0.65
CA PRO A 23 -21.32 -6.73 -0.69
C PRO A 23 -20.62 -5.44 -1.08
N ASP A 24 -19.50 -5.56 -1.78
CA ASP A 24 -18.72 -4.46 -2.34
C ASP A 24 -18.46 -4.69 -3.84
N LYS A 25 -18.01 -3.62 -4.51
CA LYS A 25 -17.62 -3.63 -5.92
C LYS A 25 -16.12 -3.92 -6.11
N GLY A 26 -15.49 -4.48 -5.11
CA GLY A 26 -14.07 -4.82 -5.07
C GLY A 26 -13.33 -4.18 -3.90
N LEU A 27 -12.04 -4.51 -3.77
CA LEU A 27 -11.19 -4.12 -2.65
C LEU A 27 -11.24 -2.63 -2.31
N TYR A 28 -11.12 -1.77 -3.31
CA TYR A 28 -11.07 -0.32 -3.10
C TYR A 28 -12.43 0.30 -2.76
N ASP A 29 -13.55 -0.34 -3.13
CA ASP A 29 -14.88 0.05 -2.66
C ASP A 29 -15.02 -0.24 -1.16
N ALA A 30 -14.57 -1.41 -0.71
CA ALA A 30 -14.52 -1.74 0.72
C ALA A 30 -13.63 -0.77 1.50
N MET A 31 -12.46 -0.40 0.96
CA MET A 31 -11.57 0.61 1.56
C MET A 31 -12.23 1.98 1.62
N ASN A 32 -12.97 2.40 0.60
CA ASN A 32 -13.72 3.66 0.59
C ASN A 32 -14.81 3.69 1.65
N LYS A 33 -15.52 2.56 1.86
CA LYS A 33 -16.50 2.45 2.95
C LYS A 33 -15.83 2.60 4.31
N GLY A 34 -14.65 1.99 4.49
CA GLY A 34 -13.84 2.16 5.70
C GLY A 34 -13.42 3.62 5.93
N LEU A 35 -12.93 4.30 4.88
CA LEU A 35 -12.58 5.72 4.92
C LEU A 35 -13.76 6.61 5.32
N ALA A 36 -14.94 6.33 4.80
CA ALA A 36 -16.14 7.13 5.07
C ALA A 36 -16.57 7.10 6.54
N ILE A 37 -16.24 6.04 7.29
CA ILE A 37 -16.59 5.90 8.71
C ILE A 37 -15.41 6.12 9.66
N ALA A 38 -14.19 6.28 9.13
CA ALA A 38 -13.01 6.55 9.92
C ALA A 38 -13.10 7.89 10.63
N LYS A 39 -12.74 7.93 11.93
CA LYS A 39 -12.79 9.12 12.78
C LYS A 39 -11.45 9.50 13.38
N GLY A 40 -10.41 8.69 13.12
CA GLY A 40 -9.06 8.92 13.61
C GLY A 40 -8.35 10.03 12.82
N ASP A 41 -7.30 10.58 13.40
CA ASP A 41 -6.45 11.58 12.75
C ASP A 41 -5.58 10.98 11.63
N TYR A 42 -5.39 9.66 11.65
CA TYR A 42 -4.61 8.91 10.66
C TYR A 42 -5.36 7.69 10.17
N VAL A 43 -5.03 7.30 8.94
CA VAL A 43 -5.51 6.08 8.30
C VAL A 43 -4.33 5.18 8.00
N TRP A 44 -4.48 3.92 8.36
CA TRP A 44 -3.56 2.83 8.03
C TRP A 44 -4.36 1.62 7.54
N PHE A 45 -4.10 1.18 6.32
CA PHE A 45 -4.76 0.01 5.75
C PHE A 45 -3.90 -1.25 5.91
N LEU A 46 -4.48 -2.26 6.51
CA LEU A 46 -3.94 -3.62 6.57
C LEU A 46 -4.98 -4.56 5.94
N ASN A 47 -4.56 -5.32 4.94
CA ASN A 47 -5.42 -6.29 4.28
C ASN A 47 -5.45 -7.60 5.05
N ALA A 48 -6.40 -8.48 4.71
CA ALA A 48 -6.45 -9.82 5.27
C ALA A 48 -5.13 -10.57 5.00
N GLY A 49 -4.53 -11.11 6.05
CA GLY A 49 -3.24 -11.77 6.02
C GLY A 49 -2.04 -10.86 6.32
N ASP A 50 -2.21 -9.54 6.30
CA ASP A 50 -1.16 -8.61 6.70
C ASP A 50 -1.19 -8.36 8.21
N GLU A 51 -0.04 -8.08 8.80
CA GLU A 51 0.12 -7.85 10.24
C GLU A 51 0.91 -6.57 10.54
N VAL A 52 0.65 -5.97 11.69
CA VAL A 52 1.53 -4.97 12.28
C VAL A 52 2.84 -5.65 12.68
N ALA A 53 3.98 -5.08 12.30
CA ALA A 53 5.27 -5.74 12.47
C ALA A 53 5.61 -6.07 13.94
N ARG A 54 5.17 -5.23 14.88
CA ARG A 54 5.41 -5.44 16.32
C ARG A 54 4.42 -4.66 17.19
N PRO A 55 4.14 -5.13 18.41
CA PRO A 55 3.40 -4.34 19.40
C PRO A 55 4.11 -2.99 19.69
N GLY A 56 3.33 -1.96 20.02
CA GLY A 56 3.87 -0.64 20.34
C GLY A 56 4.42 0.18 19.17
N LEU A 57 4.32 -0.32 17.93
CA LEU A 57 4.84 0.36 16.75
C LEU A 57 4.29 1.78 16.59
N LEU A 58 2.98 1.97 16.77
CA LEU A 58 2.35 3.29 16.64
C LEU A 58 2.88 4.29 17.68
N MET A 59 3.04 3.87 18.94
CA MET A 59 3.65 4.73 19.96
C MET A 59 5.03 5.20 19.51
N HIS A 60 5.87 4.27 19.10
CA HIS A 60 7.22 4.61 18.65
C HIS A 60 7.24 5.55 17.43
N ILE A 61 6.35 5.35 16.47
CA ILE A 61 6.23 6.22 15.28
C ILE A 61 5.83 7.64 15.69
N PHE A 62 4.84 7.78 16.58
CA PHE A 62 4.38 9.09 17.03
C PHE A 62 5.34 9.78 18.00
N ASP A 63 6.18 9.03 18.71
CA ASP A 63 7.28 9.58 19.52
C ASP A 63 8.39 10.19 18.64
N LEU A 64 8.63 9.63 17.44
CA LEU A 64 9.58 10.21 16.49
C LEU A 64 9.13 11.59 16.00
N CYS A 65 7.85 11.74 15.79
CA CYS A 65 7.24 12.96 15.30
C CYS A 65 5.70 12.83 15.47
N SER A 66 5.07 13.75 16.16
CA SER A 66 3.63 13.66 16.49
C SER A 66 2.69 14.25 15.45
N ASP A 67 3.21 15.00 14.47
CA ASP A 67 2.42 15.85 13.58
C ASP A 67 2.78 15.71 12.09
N ALA A 68 3.36 14.57 11.67
CA ALA A 68 3.64 14.35 10.25
C ALA A 68 2.34 14.11 9.46
N ASP A 69 2.33 14.54 8.22
CA ASP A 69 1.23 14.25 7.29
C ASP A 69 1.25 12.78 6.84
N VAL A 70 2.46 12.22 6.73
CA VAL A 70 2.68 10.83 6.29
C VAL A 70 3.83 10.22 7.06
N TYR A 71 3.62 9.02 7.59
CA TYR A 71 4.68 8.13 8.08
C TYR A 71 4.80 6.94 7.15
N TYR A 72 6.02 6.49 6.93
CA TYR A 72 6.27 5.29 6.14
C TYR A 72 7.44 4.47 6.69
N GLY A 73 7.43 3.20 6.38
CA GLY A 73 8.44 2.25 6.85
C GLY A 73 8.69 1.11 5.87
N ASP A 74 9.52 0.19 6.31
CA ASP A 74 9.82 -1.03 5.58
C ASP A 74 8.68 -2.05 5.66
N THR A 75 8.72 -3.02 4.78
CA THR A 75 7.78 -4.15 4.75
C THR A 75 8.58 -5.45 4.77
N MET A 76 8.25 -6.33 5.70
CA MET A 76 8.71 -7.71 5.71
C MET A 76 7.72 -8.58 4.93
N ILE A 77 8.20 -9.41 4.02
CA ILE A 77 7.37 -10.40 3.33
C ILE A 77 7.39 -11.69 4.14
N VAL A 78 6.20 -12.26 4.36
CA VAL A 78 6.02 -13.53 5.09
C VAL A 78 5.25 -14.54 4.24
N ASP A 79 5.49 -15.83 4.49
CA ASP A 79 4.72 -16.92 3.90
C ASP A 79 3.43 -17.21 4.70
N PHE A 80 2.65 -18.21 4.27
CA PHE A 80 1.40 -18.60 4.91
C PHE A 80 1.58 -19.18 6.33
N GLU A 81 2.79 -19.61 6.68
CA GLU A 81 3.16 -20.04 8.02
C GLU A 81 3.69 -18.91 8.89
N GLY A 82 3.74 -17.69 8.35
CA GLY A 82 4.25 -16.49 9.04
C GLY A 82 5.77 -16.41 9.10
N ARG A 83 6.51 -17.23 8.36
CA ARG A 83 7.98 -17.19 8.31
C ARG A 83 8.43 -16.06 7.39
N GLU A 84 9.45 -15.34 7.80
CA GLU A 84 10.01 -14.23 7.04
C GLU A 84 10.74 -14.74 5.78
N ILE A 85 10.30 -14.27 4.62
CA ILE A 85 10.95 -14.55 3.32
C ILE A 85 12.04 -13.50 3.04
N GLY A 86 11.83 -12.25 3.47
CA GLY A 86 12.76 -11.13 3.28
C GLY A 86 12.05 -9.81 3.03
N GLY A 87 12.82 -8.76 2.82
CA GLY A 87 12.29 -7.44 2.48
C GLY A 87 11.77 -7.35 1.04
N ARG A 88 11.04 -6.29 0.74
CA ARG A 88 10.59 -6.01 -0.64
C ARG A 88 11.78 -5.66 -1.54
N ARG A 89 11.65 -5.98 -2.82
CA ARG A 89 12.62 -5.60 -3.86
C ARG A 89 12.80 -4.09 -4.01
N LEU A 90 11.71 -3.34 -3.87
CA LEU A 90 11.74 -1.87 -3.82
C LEU A 90 11.72 -1.46 -2.36
N THR A 91 12.77 -0.75 -1.93
CA THR A 91 12.94 -0.26 -0.56
C THR A 91 12.58 1.21 -0.45
N PRO A 92 12.02 1.64 0.68
CA PRO A 92 11.77 3.04 0.95
C PRO A 92 13.07 3.87 0.92
N PRO A 93 13.07 5.07 0.34
CA PRO A 93 14.21 5.99 0.43
C PRO A 93 14.23 6.68 1.80
N GLU A 94 15.38 7.23 2.20
CA GLU A 94 15.53 8.02 3.43
C GLU A 94 14.65 9.27 3.43
N THR A 95 14.47 9.88 2.26
CA THR A 95 13.54 10.99 2.05
C THR A 95 12.61 10.63 0.90
N LEU A 96 11.31 10.68 1.17
CA LEU A 96 10.28 10.32 0.21
C LEU A 96 9.55 11.55 -0.29
N THR A 97 9.42 11.63 -1.61
CA THR A 97 8.54 12.58 -2.28
C THR A 97 7.62 11.87 -3.26
N TRP A 98 6.54 12.51 -3.67
CA TRP A 98 5.68 11.96 -4.71
C TRP A 98 6.44 11.70 -6.04
N ARG A 99 7.55 12.42 -6.30
CA ARG A 99 8.38 12.24 -7.52
C ARG A 99 9.12 10.91 -7.55
N ASP A 100 9.43 10.35 -6.39
CA ASP A 100 10.16 9.09 -6.28
C ASP A 100 9.33 7.91 -6.78
N PHE A 101 8.01 8.01 -6.73
CA PHE A 101 7.09 7.01 -7.27
C PHE A 101 7.13 6.86 -8.79
N ARG A 102 7.88 7.70 -9.51
CA ARG A 102 8.24 7.45 -10.92
C ARG A 102 9.02 6.15 -11.11
N LYS A 103 9.70 5.69 -10.08
CA LYS A 103 10.46 4.42 -10.06
C LYS A 103 9.60 3.21 -9.69
N GLY A 104 8.31 3.40 -9.45
CA GLY A 104 7.36 2.42 -8.96
C GLY A 104 6.93 2.69 -7.52
N MET A 105 6.16 1.77 -6.92
CA MET A 105 5.67 1.89 -5.55
C MET A 105 6.76 1.52 -4.54
N LEU A 106 7.59 2.49 -4.19
CA LEU A 106 8.75 2.29 -3.31
C LEU A 106 8.34 1.91 -1.88
N VAL A 107 7.21 2.42 -1.41
CA VAL A 107 6.63 2.08 -0.12
C VAL A 107 5.40 1.20 -0.33
N SER A 108 5.26 0.13 0.44
CA SER A 108 4.05 -0.69 0.42
C SER A 108 2.87 0.10 0.97
N HIS A 109 1.69 -0.10 0.39
CA HIS A 109 0.45 0.49 0.92
C HIS A 109 0.22 0.13 2.40
N GLN A 110 0.61 -1.09 2.81
CA GLN A 110 0.52 -1.57 4.18
C GLN A 110 1.61 -1.04 5.12
N SER A 111 2.60 -0.31 4.60
CA SER A 111 3.67 0.31 5.40
C SER A 111 3.66 1.83 5.29
N ILE A 112 2.48 2.41 5.05
CA ILE A 112 2.28 3.85 5.02
C ILE A 112 1.07 4.24 5.87
N ILE A 113 1.24 5.25 6.73
CA ILE A 113 0.21 5.81 7.59
C ILE A 113 0.02 7.25 7.16
N ILE A 114 -1.20 7.65 6.84
CA ILE A 114 -1.49 8.96 6.24
C ILE A 114 -2.50 9.71 7.09
N SER A 115 -2.23 10.98 7.38
CA SER A 115 -3.21 11.86 8.04
C SER A 115 -4.51 11.91 7.23
N THR A 116 -5.65 11.80 7.91
CA THR A 116 -6.97 11.87 7.27
C THR A 116 -7.18 13.14 6.47
N LYS A 117 -6.52 14.23 6.85
CA LYS A 117 -6.52 15.51 6.12
C LYS A 117 -5.90 15.41 4.72
N MET A 118 -4.96 14.48 4.52
CA MET A 118 -4.28 14.26 3.23
C MET A 118 -5.02 13.25 2.37
N THR A 119 -5.91 12.44 2.95
CA THR A 119 -6.61 11.37 2.25
C THR A 119 -7.77 11.90 1.40
N GLY A 120 -8.23 11.06 0.50
CA GLY A 120 -9.48 11.16 -0.26
C GLY A 120 -9.89 9.76 -0.63
N SER A 121 -11.03 9.58 -1.28
CA SER A 121 -11.46 8.26 -1.72
C SER A 121 -10.51 7.67 -2.77
N TYR A 122 -10.45 6.34 -2.82
CA TYR A 122 -9.85 5.61 -3.94
C TYR A 122 -10.67 5.82 -5.20
N ASP A 123 -9.98 6.00 -6.33
CA ASP A 123 -10.60 6.08 -7.65
C ASP A 123 -10.98 4.67 -8.12
N LEU A 124 -12.27 4.36 -8.14
CA LEU A 124 -12.79 3.05 -8.49
C LEU A 124 -12.70 2.71 -9.99
N SER A 125 -12.25 3.65 -10.82
CA SER A 125 -11.89 3.35 -12.20
C SER A 125 -10.65 2.46 -12.32
N TYR A 126 -9.82 2.40 -11.28
CA TYR A 126 -8.67 1.50 -11.16
C TYR A 126 -9.03 0.29 -10.31
N ARG A 127 -8.89 -0.89 -10.88
CA ARG A 127 -9.23 -2.15 -10.20
C ARG A 127 -8.06 -2.76 -9.43
N PHE A 128 -6.81 -2.51 -9.87
CA PHE A 128 -5.61 -3.19 -9.37
C PHE A 128 -4.57 -2.27 -8.76
N SER A 129 -4.64 -0.97 -9.04
CA SER A 129 -3.58 -0.01 -8.67
C SER A 129 -4.14 1.31 -8.11
N ALA A 130 -5.38 1.34 -7.60
CA ALA A 130 -5.94 2.56 -7.00
C ALA A 130 -5.17 2.99 -5.75
N ASP A 131 -4.53 2.06 -5.04
CA ASP A 131 -3.60 2.34 -3.93
C ASP A 131 -2.42 3.21 -4.36
N PHE A 132 -1.87 2.94 -5.54
CA PHE A 132 -0.78 3.73 -6.11
C PHE A 132 -1.22 5.19 -6.39
N ASP A 133 -2.40 5.39 -7.00
CA ASP A 133 -2.97 6.74 -7.21
C ASP A 133 -3.27 7.44 -5.88
N TRP A 134 -3.86 6.71 -4.92
CA TRP A 134 -4.25 7.24 -3.62
C TRP A 134 -3.04 7.75 -2.82
N VAL A 135 -1.97 6.95 -2.73
CA VAL A 135 -0.71 7.33 -2.08
C VAL A 135 -0.07 8.52 -2.80
N LEU A 136 -0.02 8.53 -4.14
CA LEU A 136 0.51 9.66 -4.90
C LEU A 136 -0.23 10.96 -4.62
N ARG A 137 -1.56 10.92 -4.56
CA ARG A 137 -2.37 12.11 -4.24
C ARG A 137 -2.11 12.63 -2.84
N ALA A 138 -1.95 11.72 -1.88
CA ALA A 138 -1.60 12.08 -0.50
C ALA A 138 -0.20 12.70 -0.41
N LEU A 139 0.82 12.07 -1.01
CA LEU A 139 2.19 12.57 -1.02
C LEU A 139 2.34 13.93 -1.72
N LYS A 140 1.48 14.24 -2.71
CA LYS A 140 1.47 15.58 -3.36
C LYS A 140 0.96 16.69 -2.44
N LYS A 141 0.10 16.36 -1.49
CA LYS A 141 -0.48 17.31 -0.52
C LYS A 141 0.39 17.44 0.74
N ALA A 142 1.12 16.38 1.08
CA ALA A 142 1.89 16.30 2.31
C ALA A 142 3.07 17.27 2.31
N ASN A 143 3.24 17.97 3.41
CA ASN A 143 4.38 18.84 3.68
C ASN A 143 5.44 18.13 4.56
N LYS A 144 4.99 17.31 5.51
CA LYS A 144 5.84 16.63 6.48
C LYS A 144 5.70 15.12 6.34
N ILE A 145 6.73 14.50 5.78
CA ILE A 145 6.79 13.04 5.51
C ILE A 145 7.95 12.46 6.31
N VAL A 146 7.67 11.47 7.15
CA VAL A 146 8.64 10.90 8.10
C VAL A 146 8.89 9.42 7.80
N TYR A 147 10.15 9.07 7.63
CA TYR A 147 10.58 7.68 7.55
C TYR A 147 10.81 7.11 8.95
N GLY A 148 10.09 6.05 9.29
CA GLY A 148 10.21 5.40 10.60
C GLY A 148 11.47 4.55 10.76
N ARG A 149 12.23 4.27 9.70
CA ARG A 149 13.46 3.44 9.69
C ARG A 149 13.30 2.09 10.37
N MET A 150 12.11 1.50 10.21
CA MET A 150 11.77 0.21 10.79
C MET A 150 10.68 -0.46 9.93
N ILE A 151 10.49 -1.76 10.17
CA ILE A 151 9.42 -2.53 9.54
C ILE A 151 8.09 -2.10 10.17
N PHE A 152 7.14 -1.65 9.32
CA PHE A 152 5.79 -1.28 9.74
C PHE A 152 4.83 -2.45 9.64
N SER A 153 4.92 -3.20 8.56
CA SER A 153 4.00 -4.31 8.29
C SER A 153 4.73 -5.58 7.89
N ARG A 154 4.10 -6.70 8.21
CA ARG A 154 4.41 -8.02 7.67
C ARG A 154 3.36 -8.32 6.61
N PHE A 155 3.81 -8.47 5.36
CA PHE A 155 2.97 -8.64 4.18
C PHE A 155 2.92 -10.12 3.79
N LEU A 156 1.71 -10.68 3.72
CA LEU A 156 1.52 -12.05 3.27
C LEU A 156 1.78 -12.16 1.76
N ASP A 157 2.75 -13.01 1.40
CA ASP A 157 3.07 -13.26 -0.01
C ASP A 157 1.94 -14.02 -0.71
N GLY A 158 1.53 -13.60 -1.91
CA GLY A 158 0.52 -14.31 -2.72
C GLY A 158 -0.77 -13.56 -3.06
N GLY A 159 -0.89 -12.27 -2.74
CA GLY A 159 -2.10 -11.47 -2.97
C GLY A 159 -2.49 -11.25 -4.44
N LEU A 160 -3.60 -10.53 -4.66
CA LEU A 160 -4.22 -10.21 -5.97
C LEU A 160 -3.24 -9.65 -7.02
N THR A 161 -2.18 -9.00 -6.59
CA THR A 161 -1.18 -8.39 -7.47
C THR A 161 -0.44 -9.43 -8.32
N LYS A 162 -0.12 -10.61 -7.74
CA LYS A 162 0.58 -11.68 -8.48
C LYS A 162 -0.28 -12.27 -9.59
N SER A 163 -1.59 -12.36 -9.38
CA SER A 163 -2.51 -12.94 -10.35
C SER A 163 -2.89 -11.98 -11.49
N ASN A 164 -2.60 -10.66 -11.35
CA ASN A 164 -3.07 -9.62 -12.26
C ASN A 164 -1.95 -8.63 -12.66
N ILE A 165 -0.77 -9.15 -13.00
CA ILE A 165 0.42 -8.33 -13.28
C ILE A 165 0.18 -7.38 -14.47
N LEU A 166 -0.26 -7.89 -15.63
CA LEU A 166 -0.43 -7.08 -16.84
C LEU A 166 -1.51 -5.99 -16.72
N PRO A 167 -2.72 -6.31 -16.23
CA PRO A 167 -3.72 -5.26 -15.95
C PRO A 167 -3.21 -4.21 -14.96
N GLY A 168 -2.53 -4.63 -13.91
CA GLY A 168 -1.95 -3.72 -12.92
C GLY A 168 -0.86 -2.80 -13.51
N LEU A 169 0.00 -3.31 -14.39
CA LEU A 169 1.00 -2.50 -15.09
C LEU A 169 0.35 -1.47 -16.01
N LYS A 170 -0.71 -1.83 -16.74
CA LYS A 170 -1.46 -0.90 -17.58
C LYS A 170 -2.06 0.23 -16.75
N GLU A 171 -2.72 -0.08 -15.64
CA GLU A 171 -3.28 0.94 -14.74
C GLU A 171 -2.19 1.85 -14.18
N ARG A 172 -1.07 1.29 -13.71
CA ARG A 172 0.06 2.08 -13.21
C ARG A 172 0.62 3.02 -14.27
N PHE A 173 0.73 2.57 -15.53
CA PHE A 173 1.14 3.44 -16.63
C PHE A 173 0.17 4.61 -16.82
N LEU A 174 -1.15 4.36 -16.80
CA LEU A 174 -2.18 5.39 -16.90
C LEU A 174 -2.12 6.38 -15.73
N ILE A 175 -1.99 5.88 -14.51
CA ILE A 175 -1.85 6.70 -13.30
C ILE A 175 -0.58 7.56 -13.41
N MET A 176 0.55 6.98 -13.77
CA MET A 176 1.80 7.72 -13.92
C MET A 176 1.70 8.76 -15.03
N THR A 177 1.03 8.47 -16.13
CA THR A 177 0.75 9.44 -17.20
C THR A 177 -0.09 10.62 -16.70
N LYS A 178 -1.11 10.34 -15.91
CA LYS A 178 -1.96 11.37 -15.27
C LYS A 178 -1.16 12.28 -14.32
N HIS A 179 -0.22 11.70 -13.56
CA HIS A 179 0.51 12.44 -12.52
C HIS A 179 1.80 13.12 -13.00
N TYR A 180 2.49 12.55 -13.99
CA TYR A 180 3.84 12.96 -14.44
C TYR A 180 3.92 13.34 -15.91
N GLY A 181 2.83 13.13 -16.69
CA GLY A 181 2.81 13.30 -18.13
C GLY A 181 3.33 12.08 -18.91
N PHE A 182 2.88 11.96 -20.16
CA PHE A 182 3.15 10.79 -21.01
C PHE A 182 4.64 10.54 -21.26
N PHE A 183 5.37 11.55 -21.69
CA PHE A 183 6.81 11.40 -22.01
C PHE A 183 7.65 11.04 -20.79
N SER A 184 7.40 11.69 -19.64
CA SER A 184 8.08 11.35 -18.40
C SER A 184 7.80 9.91 -17.99
N THR A 185 6.56 9.46 -18.13
CA THR A 185 6.16 8.08 -17.81
C THR A 185 6.83 7.09 -18.74
N LEU A 186 6.83 7.34 -20.04
CA LEU A 186 7.47 6.48 -21.04
C LEU A 186 8.96 6.30 -20.75
N PHE A 187 9.70 7.40 -20.53
CA PHE A 187 11.13 7.35 -20.22
C PHE A 187 11.43 6.59 -18.91
N ASN A 188 10.60 6.74 -17.88
CA ASN A 188 10.78 6.00 -16.62
C ASN A 188 10.41 4.51 -16.73
N HIS A 189 9.53 4.13 -17.67
CA HIS A 189 9.16 2.73 -17.89
C HIS A 189 10.18 1.95 -18.72
N LEU A 190 10.95 2.60 -19.58
CA LEU A 190 11.98 1.92 -20.39
C LEU A 190 12.97 1.09 -19.55
N PRO A 191 13.58 1.65 -18.48
CA PRO A 191 14.45 0.86 -17.61
C PRO A 191 13.73 -0.27 -16.87
N ILE A 192 12.46 -0.07 -16.50
CA ILE A 192 11.64 -1.07 -15.81
C ILE A 192 11.35 -2.22 -16.77
N ALA A 193 10.92 -1.92 -17.99
CA ALA A 193 10.66 -2.91 -19.05
C ALA A 193 11.93 -3.70 -19.41
N LEU A 194 13.05 -3.00 -19.57
CA LEU A 194 14.33 -3.65 -19.86
C LEU A 194 14.77 -4.60 -18.75
N LYS A 195 14.68 -4.17 -17.49
CA LYS A 195 14.98 -5.02 -16.33
C LYS A 195 14.05 -6.24 -16.25
N PHE A 196 12.78 -6.07 -16.60
CA PHE A 196 11.82 -7.15 -16.64
C PHE A 196 12.13 -8.15 -17.76
N ILE A 197 12.46 -7.69 -18.96
CA ILE A 197 12.90 -8.54 -20.08
C ILE A 197 14.16 -9.32 -19.71
N ILE A 198 15.17 -8.64 -19.14
CA ILE A 198 16.40 -9.30 -18.68
C ILE A 198 16.09 -10.37 -17.63
N TYR A 199 15.17 -10.07 -16.70
CA TYR A 199 14.75 -11.04 -15.70
C TYR A 199 14.09 -12.27 -16.33
N LEU A 200 13.19 -12.09 -17.31
CA LEU A 200 12.55 -13.19 -18.03
C LEU A 200 13.58 -14.06 -18.78
N ILE A 201 14.55 -13.41 -19.44
CA ILE A 201 15.62 -14.12 -20.17
C ILE A 201 16.50 -14.92 -19.21
N ARG A 202 16.91 -14.33 -18.07
CA ARG A 202 17.80 -14.99 -17.11
C ARG A 202 17.13 -16.14 -16.36
N ASN A 203 15.88 -16.01 -16.00
CA ASN A 203 15.24 -17.00 -15.13
C ASN A 203 14.40 -18.03 -15.88
N ARG A 204 14.21 -17.87 -17.20
CA ARG A 204 13.37 -18.77 -18.06
C ARG A 204 12.04 -19.16 -17.40
N ARG A 205 11.49 -18.30 -16.51
CA ARG A 205 10.27 -18.53 -15.75
C ARG A 205 9.43 -17.25 -15.78
N PHE A 206 8.13 -17.44 -16.05
CA PHE A 206 7.09 -16.45 -15.77
C PHE A 206 6.73 -16.47 -14.30
#